data_727534d857fcfb675b07481e84368391
#
_entry.id   727534d857fcfb675b07481e84368391
#
_cell.length_a   1.000
_cell.length_b   1.000
_cell.length_c   1.000
_cell.angle_alpha   90.00
_cell.angle_beta   90.00
_cell.angle_gamma   90.00
#
_symmetry.space_group_name_H-M   'P 1'
#
loop_
_entity.id
_entity.type
_entity.pdbx_description
1 polymer ?
#
loop_
_entity_poly.entity_id
_entity_poly.type
_entity_poly.pdbx_seq_one_letter_code
_entity_poly.pdbx_strand_id
1 'polypeptide(L)'
;MGKIATAVIQAGICQMVTRVRAEGDDEFGVQLAIESDCEKVRAFAAALAEKAPINALDEITRGHEGEILTAARACLKGCCAACVTAPGVFKAMQVASGMALPADAQVKLQMEG
;
A
#
# COMPACT_ATOMS: atom_id res chain seq x y z
N MET A 1 19.38 -11.51 -0.24
CA MET A 1 19.02 -10.94 1.04
C MET A 1 17.94 -9.88 0.85
N GLY A 2 16.83 -10.02 1.55
CA GLY A 2 15.70 -9.13 1.38
C GLY A 2 15.91 -7.74 1.96
N LYS A 3 15.32 -6.74 1.32
CA LYS A 3 15.25 -5.38 1.86
C LYS A 3 13.91 -5.21 2.55
N ILE A 4 13.92 -4.53 3.68
CA ILE A 4 12.71 -4.33 4.48
C ILE A 4 12.37 -2.84 4.50
N ALA A 5 11.13 -2.53 4.12
CA ALA A 5 10.58 -1.18 4.22
C ALA A 5 9.37 -1.21 5.14
N THR A 6 9.21 -0.18 5.95
CA THR A 6 8.03 -0.05 6.80
C THR A 6 7.32 1.25 6.47
N ALA A 7 6.00 1.26 6.63
CA ALA A 7 5.20 2.45 6.45
C ALA A 7 4.14 2.54 7.55
N VAL A 8 3.89 3.74 8.01
CA VAL A 8 2.77 4.04 8.89
C VAL A 8 1.88 5.01 8.13
N ILE A 9 0.65 4.60 7.89
CA ILE A 9 -0.27 5.34 7.03
C ILE A 9 -1.44 5.82 7.87
N GLN A 10 -1.61 7.13 7.96
CA GLN A 10 -2.74 7.74 8.64
C GLN A 10 -3.80 8.10 7.61
N ALA A 11 -4.99 7.55 7.77
CA ALA A 11 -6.03 7.67 6.76
C ALA A 11 -6.72 9.03 6.74
N GLY A 12 -6.55 9.81 7.79
CA GLY A 12 -7.13 11.14 7.87
C GLY A 12 -8.36 11.18 8.77
N ILE A 13 -9.48 11.61 8.24
CA ILE A 13 -10.67 11.90 9.06
C ILE A 13 -11.20 10.69 9.84
N CYS A 14 -11.06 9.49 9.33
CA CYS A 14 -11.49 8.29 10.05
C CYS A 14 -10.55 7.91 11.19
N GLN A 15 -9.35 8.51 11.22
CA GLN A 15 -8.32 8.30 12.23
C GLN A 15 -7.79 6.87 12.31
N MET A 16 -8.07 6.05 11.32
CA MET A 16 -7.51 4.70 11.25
C MET A 16 -6.05 4.76 10.83
N VAL A 17 -5.25 3.90 11.43
CA VAL A 17 -3.82 3.81 11.13
C VAL A 17 -3.53 2.43 10.57
N THR A 18 -2.77 2.38 9.49
CA THR A 18 -2.33 1.13 8.89
C THR A 18 -0.81 1.07 8.98
N ARG A 19 -0.30 -0.08 9.38
CA ARG A 19 1.14 -0.34 9.43
C ARG A 19 1.48 -1.40 8.41
N VAL A 20 2.52 -1.13 7.62
CA VAL A 20 2.94 -2.02 6.55
C VAL A 20 4.40 -2.38 6.77
N ARG A 21 4.70 -3.66 6.63
CA ARG A 21 6.07 -4.14 6.55
C ARG A 21 6.21 -4.87 5.22
N ALA A 22 7.05 -4.34 4.35
CA ALA A 22 7.31 -4.92 3.04
C ALA A 22 8.71 -5.51 3.03
N GLU A 23 8.83 -6.75 2.56
CA GLU A 23 10.12 -7.44 2.48
C GLU A 23 10.34 -7.88 1.05
N GLY A 24 11.36 -7.31 0.42
CA GLY A 24 11.69 -7.60 -0.98
C GLY A 24 12.73 -8.71 -1.09
N ASP A 25 12.61 -9.52 -2.14
CA ASP A 25 13.62 -10.50 -2.50
C ASP A 25 14.52 -9.93 -3.62
N ASP A 26 15.40 -10.78 -4.17
CA ASP A 26 16.34 -10.35 -5.20
C ASP A 26 15.75 -10.31 -6.61
N GLU A 27 14.47 -10.70 -6.76
CA GLU A 27 13.82 -10.81 -8.07
C GLU A 27 12.53 -10.00 -8.15
N PHE A 28 12.48 -8.86 -7.47
CA PHE A 28 11.34 -7.95 -7.43
C PHE A 28 10.10 -8.50 -6.71
N GLY A 29 10.18 -9.70 -6.11
CA GLY A 29 9.09 -10.20 -5.29
C GLY A 29 9.05 -9.49 -3.95
N VAL A 30 7.86 -9.14 -3.46
CA VAL A 30 7.69 -8.44 -2.19
C VAL A 30 6.60 -9.12 -1.39
N GLN A 31 6.91 -9.44 -0.14
CA GLN A 31 5.94 -9.90 0.85
C GLN A 31 5.43 -8.68 1.61
N LEU A 32 4.12 -8.58 1.75
CA LEU A 32 3.48 -7.46 2.44
C LEU A 32 2.76 -7.95 3.67
N ALA A 33 3.15 -7.44 4.84
CA ALA A 33 2.43 -7.66 6.09
C ALA A 33 1.73 -6.33 6.43
N ILE A 34 0.40 -6.35 6.47
CA ILE A 34 -0.41 -5.15 6.63
C ILE A 34 -1.29 -5.33 7.88
N GLU A 35 -1.17 -4.40 8.81
CA GLU A 35 -1.97 -4.37 10.03
C GLU A 35 -2.80 -3.09 10.05
N SER A 36 -4.09 -3.22 10.33
CA SER A 36 -4.99 -2.07 10.37
C SER A 36 -6.20 -2.37 11.25
N ASP A 37 -6.75 -1.33 11.87
CA ASP A 37 -8.01 -1.42 12.60
C ASP A 37 -9.21 -1.28 11.66
N CYS A 38 -9.00 -0.86 10.42
CA CYS A 38 -10.05 -0.67 9.44
C CYS A 38 -10.42 -1.99 8.77
N GLU A 39 -11.70 -2.37 8.85
CA GLU A 39 -12.18 -3.63 8.25
C GLU A 39 -11.95 -3.67 6.74
N LYS A 40 -12.14 -2.55 6.05
CA LYS A 40 -11.93 -2.50 4.60
C LYS A 40 -10.48 -2.69 4.24
N VAL A 41 -9.57 -2.12 5.03
CA VAL A 41 -8.14 -2.32 4.82
C VAL A 41 -7.74 -3.75 5.12
N ARG A 42 -8.34 -4.36 6.15
CA ARG A 42 -8.08 -5.79 6.43
C ARG A 42 -8.53 -6.68 5.28
N ALA A 43 -9.66 -6.37 4.66
CA ALA A 43 -10.12 -7.10 3.48
C ALA A 43 -9.16 -6.92 2.30
N PHE A 44 -8.69 -5.71 2.10
CA PHE A 44 -7.68 -5.38 1.11
C PHE A 44 -6.38 -6.17 1.35
N ALA A 45 -5.93 -6.21 2.61
CA ALA A 45 -4.74 -6.96 2.99
C ALA A 45 -4.90 -8.46 2.72
N ALA A 46 -6.07 -9.02 3.04
CA ALA A 46 -6.35 -10.43 2.80
C ALA A 46 -6.34 -10.75 1.30
N ALA A 47 -6.90 -9.87 0.48
CA ALA A 47 -6.90 -10.04 -0.97
C ALA A 47 -5.46 -10.05 -1.52
N LEU A 48 -4.61 -9.17 -1.01
CA LEU A 48 -3.20 -9.13 -1.43
C LEU A 48 -2.42 -10.35 -0.95
N ALA A 49 -2.73 -10.87 0.22
CA ALA A 49 -2.05 -12.05 0.75
C ALA A 49 -2.24 -13.26 -0.16
N GLU A 50 -3.38 -13.36 -0.84
CA GLU A 50 -3.64 -14.44 -1.79
C GLU A 50 -2.78 -14.34 -3.04
N LYS A 51 -2.23 -13.17 -3.33
CA LYS A 51 -1.43 -12.92 -4.52
C LYS A 51 0.07 -12.85 -4.22
N ALA A 52 0.46 -13.04 -2.96
CA ALA A 52 1.86 -12.93 -2.56
C ALA A 52 2.70 -14.08 -3.12
N PRO A 53 3.98 -13.83 -3.45
CA PRO A 53 4.62 -12.52 -3.40
C PRO A 53 4.14 -11.61 -4.54
N ILE A 54 4.07 -10.32 -4.25
CA ILE A 54 3.71 -9.31 -5.25
C ILE A 54 4.96 -8.98 -6.05
N ASN A 55 4.87 -8.97 -7.37
CA ASN A 55 6.00 -8.60 -8.22
C ASN A 55 6.01 -7.09 -8.46
N ALA A 56 7.00 -6.41 -7.89
CA ALA A 56 7.06 -4.95 -7.92
C ALA A 56 7.20 -4.39 -9.34
N LEU A 57 7.96 -5.07 -10.19
CA LEU A 57 8.13 -4.62 -11.57
C LEU A 57 6.82 -4.67 -12.34
N ASP A 58 6.07 -5.77 -12.18
CA ASP A 58 4.75 -5.91 -12.79
C ASP A 58 3.78 -4.86 -12.27
N GLU A 59 3.81 -4.58 -10.96
CA GLU A 59 2.92 -3.59 -10.35
C GLU A 59 3.17 -2.20 -10.92
N ILE A 60 4.43 -1.80 -11.02
CA ILE A 60 4.80 -0.50 -11.56
C ILE A 60 4.41 -0.39 -13.04
N THR A 61 4.64 -1.45 -13.81
CA THR A 61 4.31 -1.48 -15.23
C THR A 61 2.80 -1.42 -15.47
N ARG A 62 2.03 -2.17 -14.69
CA ARG A 62 0.58 -2.25 -14.82
C ARG A 62 -0.13 -1.07 -14.15
N GLY A 63 0.49 -0.46 -13.15
CA GLY A 63 -0.08 0.68 -12.44
C GLY A 63 -1.43 0.35 -11.82
N HIS A 64 -2.46 1.07 -12.26
CA HIS A 64 -3.83 0.90 -11.72
C HIS A 64 -4.43 -0.47 -12.03
N GLU A 65 -3.86 -1.20 -12.97
CA GLU A 65 -4.33 -2.55 -13.34
C GLU A 65 -3.57 -3.65 -12.61
N GLY A 66 -2.60 -3.31 -11.76
CA GLY A 66 -1.85 -4.27 -10.95
C GLY A 66 -2.68 -4.83 -9.80
N GLU A 67 -2.07 -5.74 -9.06
CA GLU A 67 -2.76 -6.45 -7.97
C GLU A 67 -3.13 -5.50 -6.82
N ILE A 68 -2.21 -4.59 -6.45
CA ILE A 68 -2.45 -3.70 -5.31
C ILE A 68 -3.64 -2.78 -5.57
N LEU A 69 -3.62 -2.05 -6.68
CA LEU A 69 -4.66 -1.06 -6.93
C LEU A 69 -5.97 -1.71 -7.38
N THR A 70 -5.92 -2.89 -8.00
CA THR A 70 -7.13 -3.66 -8.30
C THR A 70 -7.83 -4.11 -7.02
N ALA A 71 -7.06 -4.65 -6.06
CA ALA A 71 -7.63 -5.05 -4.76
C ALA A 71 -8.18 -3.83 -4.01
N ALA A 72 -7.51 -2.69 -4.11
CA ALA A 72 -7.99 -1.46 -3.49
C ALA A 72 -9.34 -1.04 -4.07
N ARG A 73 -9.50 -1.08 -5.38
CA ARG A 73 -10.78 -0.72 -6.02
C ARG A 73 -11.91 -1.64 -5.58
N ALA A 74 -11.60 -2.90 -5.33
CA ALA A 74 -12.62 -3.85 -4.88
C ALA A 74 -13.04 -3.64 -3.42
N CYS A 75 -12.09 -3.27 -2.56
CA CYS A 75 -12.31 -3.21 -1.11
C CYS A 75 -12.54 -1.80 -0.57
N LEU A 76 -11.93 -0.79 -1.18
CA LEU A 76 -11.97 0.59 -0.69
C LEU A 76 -12.91 1.41 -1.59
N LYS A 77 -14.19 1.41 -1.25
CA LYS A 77 -15.24 2.06 -2.05
C LYS A 77 -15.89 3.19 -1.26
N GLY A 78 -16.64 4.03 -1.96
CA GLY A 78 -17.29 5.19 -1.36
C GLY A 78 -16.25 6.20 -0.91
N CYS A 79 -16.40 6.73 0.30
CA CYS A 79 -15.43 7.68 0.88
C CYS A 79 -14.03 7.08 0.95
N CYS A 80 -13.93 5.76 1.09
CA CYS A 80 -12.66 5.07 1.20
C CYS A 80 -11.92 4.94 -0.13
N ALA A 81 -12.54 5.32 -1.24
CA ALA A 81 -11.85 5.36 -2.53
C ALA A 81 -10.68 6.35 -2.51
N ALA A 82 -10.78 7.40 -1.68
CA ALA A 82 -9.72 8.40 -1.55
C ALA A 82 -8.72 8.07 -0.45
N CYS A 83 -8.86 6.92 0.21
CA CYS A 83 -7.97 6.53 1.30
C CYS A 83 -6.53 6.36 0.78
N VAL A 84 -5.58 6.97 1.49
CA VAL A 84 -4.17 6.95 1.08
C VAL A 84 -3.47 5.63 1.43
N THR A 85 -4.19 4.68 1.99
CA THR A 85 -3.60 3.40 2.39
C THR A 85 -3.03 2.62 1.20
N ALA A 86 -3.79 2.49 0.10
CA ALA A 86 -3.31 1.73 -1.06
C ALA A 86 -2.07 2.36 -1.69
N PRO A 87 -2.02 3.69 -1.95
CA PRO A 87 -0.78 4.31 -2.40
C PRO A 87 0.37 4.14 -1.41
N GLY A 88 0.08 4.18 -0.11
CA GLY A 88 1.10 3.96 0.92
C GLY A 88 1.69 2.56 0.86
N VAL A 89 0.85 1.55 0.69
CA VAL A 89 1.29 0.16 0.50
C VAL A 89 2.14 0.04 -0.77
N PHE A 90 1.70 0.66 -1.84
CA PHE A 90 2.43 0.66 -3.10
C PHE A 90 3.83 1.27 -2.93
N LYS A 91 3.91 2.39 -2.22
CA LYS A 91 5.20 3.04 -1.95
C LYS A 91 6.12 2.16 -1.10
N ALA A 92 5.59 1.49 -0.09
CA ALA A 92 6.38 0.57 0.72
C ALA A 92 6.95 -0.57 -0.14
N MET A 93 6.15 -1.11 -1.05
CA MET A 93 6.59 -2.11 -2.01
C MET A 93 7.75 -1.59 -2.88
N GLN A 94 7.61 -0.37 -3.40
CA GLN A 94 8.65 0.24 -4.23
C GLN A 94 9.97 0.39 -3.48
N VAL A 95 9.90 0.83 -2.23
CA VAL A 95 11.09 0.99 -1.40
C VAL A 95 11.74 -0.37 -1.13
N ALA A 96 10.94 -1.36 -0.75
CA ALA A 96 11.45 -2.70 -0.42
C ALA A 96 12.08 -3.39 -1.63
N SER A 97 11.58 -3.10 -2.83
CA SER A 97 12.14 -3.67 -4.06
C SER A 97 13.36 -2.90 -4.59
N GLY A 98 13.71 -1.79 -3.94
CA GLY A 98 14.82 -0.94 -4.39
C GLY A 98 14.48 0.00 -5.54
N MET A 99 13.20 0.13 -5.87
CA MET A 99 12.77 0.93 -7.02
C MET A 99 12.36 2.36 -6.63
N ALA A 100 12.41 2.69 -5.34
CA ALA A 100 12.16 4.06 -4.86
C ALA A 100 12.94 4.30 -3.59
N LEU A 101 13.26 5.58 -3.34
CA LEU A 101 13.90 5.99 -2.10
C LEU A 101 12.86 6.16 -0.99
N PRO A 102 13.22 5.88 0.26
CA PRO A 102 12.29 6.05 1.37
C PRO A 102 12.10 7.54 1.68
N ALA A 103 10.95 8.07 1.30
CA ALA A 103 10.59 9.45 1.56
C ALA A 103 9.11 9.51 1.89
N ASP A 104 8.76 10.30 2.90
CA ASP A 104 7.37 10.47 3.30
C ASP A 104 6.58 11.21 2.22
N ALA A 105 5.31 10.84 2.07
CA ALA A 105 4.37 11.55 1.22
C ALA A 105 3.28 12.13 2.10
N GLN A 106 2.89 13.37 1.84
CA GLN A 106 1.89 14.08 2.63
C GLN A 106 0.86 14.75 1.74
N VAL A 107 -0.38 14.76 2.21
CA VAL A 107 -1.46 15.56 1.64
C VAL A 107 -2.00 16.44 2.76
N LYS A 108 -1.92 17.75 2.58
CA LYS A 108 -2.47 18.71 3.53
C LYS A 108 -3.71 19.33 2.91
N LEU A 109 -4.82 19.31 3.64
CA LEU A 109 -6.09 19.79 3.13
C LEU A 109 -6.53 21.02 3.90
N GLN A 110 -7.00 22.00 3.17
CA GLN A 110 -7.42 23.27 3.77
C GLN A 110 -8.64 23.78 3.01
N MET A 111 -9.62 24.25 3.77
CA MET A 111 -10.79 24.89 3.16
C MET A 111 -10.61 26.39 3.26
N GLU A 112 -10.86 27.09 2.15
CA GLU A 112 -10.85 28.55 2.11
C GLU A 112 -12.28 29.05 1.84
N GLY A 113 -12.56 30.18 2.40
CA GLY A 113 -13.86 30.82 2.28
C GLY A 113 -14.68 30.68 3.54
#